data_72af42d9933408fc1ba7324938885d28
#
_entry.id   72af42d9933408fc1ba7324938885d28
#
_cell.length_a   1.000
_cell.length_b   1.000
_cell.length_c   1.000
_cell.angle_alpha   90.00
_cell.angle_beta   90.00
_cell.angle_gamma   90.00
#
_symmetry.space_group_name_H-M   'P 1'
#
loop_
_entity.id
_entity.type
_entity.pdbx_description
1 polymer ?
#
loop_
_entity_poly.entity_id
_entity_poly.type
_entity_poly.pdbx_seq_one_letter_code
_entity_poly.pdbx_strand_id
1 'polypeptide(L)'
;MARRADGRQLYPAVDPLASLADADKVALLERLEKKARAMDPRVIQVMASLASEYEVIFVARSDGHLAADVRPLVRLSLQVIAEQNGRREQGSGGGGGRFDYSYFTDDILEKYARQAVHQAMVNLDARPAPAGSMT
;
A
#
# COMPACT_ATOMS: atom_id res chain seq x y z
N MET A 1 -31.65 30.98 5.32
CA MET A 1 -30.23 31.32 5.19
C MET A 1 -29.44 30.11 5.64
N ALA A 2 -28.88 29.31 4.71
CA ALA A 2 -28.15 28.08 5.05
C ALA A 2 -26.85 28.43 5.80
N ARG A 3 -26.69 27.90 7.02
CA ARG A 3 -25.44 28.00 7.76
C ARG A 3 -24.41 27.09 7.09
N ARG A 4 -23.37 27.69 6.50
CA ARG A 4 -22.16 26.97 6.10
C ARG A 4 -21.60 26.31 7.37
N ALA A 5 -21.50 24.99 7.38
CA ALA A 5 -20.72 24.31 8.39
C ALA A 5 -19.25 24.68 8.19
N ASP A 6 -18.56 25.10 9.25
CA ASP A 6 -17.10 25.16 9.27
C ASP A 6 -16.58 23.73 9.15
N GLY A 7 -16.37 23.30 7.89
CA GLY A 7 -15.82 21.99 7.59
C GLY A 7 -14.38 21.92 8.09
N ARG A 8 -14.11 21.14 9.12
CA ARG A 8 -12.75 20.73 9.45
C ARG A 8 -12.26 19.86 8.30
N GLN A 9 -11.40 20.41 7.47
CA GLN A 9 -10.68 19.63 6.48
C GLN A 9 -9.67 18.72 7.21
N LEU A 10 -9.98 17.44 7.28
CA LEU A 10 -9.15 16.45 8.00
C LEU A 10 -8.01 15.93 7.11
N TYR A 11 -8.18 15.97 5.81
CA TYR A 11 -7.25 15.42 4.83
C TYR A 11 -6.92 16.46 3.74
N PRO A 12 -5.77 16.33 3.06
CA PRO A 12 -5.47 17.19 1.93
C PRO A 12 -6.51 17.02 0.82
N ALA A 13 -7.04 18.13 0.30
CA ALA A 13 -8.00 18.12 -0.81
C ALA A 13 -7.27 17.94 -2.15
N VAL A 14 -6.60 16.83 -2.32
CA VAL A 14 -5.88 16.46 -3.55
C VAL A 14 -6.53 15.24 -4.18
N ASP A 15 -6.64 15.24 -5.50
CA ASP A 15 -7.05 14.06 -6.26
C ASP A 15 -5.83 13.15 -6.49
N PRO A 16 -5.74 11.99 -5.81
CA PRO A 16 -4.60 11.12 -5.98
C PRO A 16 -4.55 10.49 -7.38
N LEU A 17 -5.69 10.30 -8.07
CA LEU A 17 -5.71 9.72 -9.41
C LEU A 17 -4.98 10.61 -10.42
N ALA A 18 -5.10 11.93 -10.28
CA ALA A 18 -4.46 12.92 -11.14
C ALA A 18 -3.06 13.34 -10.66
N SER A 19 -2.63 12.92 -9.46
CA SER A 19 -1.37 13.38 -8.85
C SER A 19 -0.11 12.81 -9.49
N LEU A 20 -0.24 11.75 -10.29
CA LEU A 20 0.87 11.09 -10.96
C LEU A 20 0.42 10.58 -12.34
N ALA A 21 1.23 10.81 -13.38
CA ALA A 21 0.95 10.28 -14.72
C ALA A 21 1.05 8.74 -14.73
N ASP A 22 0.35 8.07 -15.63
CA ASP A 22 0.31 6.60 -15.67
C ASP A 22 1.69 5.99 -15.92
N ALA A 23 2.51 6.62 -16.76
CA ALA A 23 3.89 6.18 -16.97
C ALA A 23 4.74 6.24 -15.70
N ASP A 24 4.54 7.26 -14.86
CA ASP A 24 5.25 7.40 -13.59
C ASP A 24 4.75 6.42 -12.52
N LYS A 25 3.44 6.06 -12.56
CA LYS A 25 2.88 4.98 -11.73
C LYS A 25 3.53 3.64 -12.07
N VAL A 26 3.70 3.34 -13.36
CA VAL A 26 4.41 2.13 -13.81
C VAL A 26 5.87 2.18 -13.37
N ALA A 27 6.57 3.29 -13.59
CA ALA A 27 7.97 3.46 -13.17
C ALA A 27 8.17 3.29 -11.65
N LEU A 28 7.18 3.72 -10.84
CA LEU A 28 7.19 3.50 -9.40
C LEU A 28 7.13 2.00 -9.04
N LEU A 29 6.24 1.24 -9.70
CA LEU A 29 6.13 -0.21 -9.49
C LEU A 29 7.39 -0.95 -9.96
N GLU A 30 7.98 -0.55 -11.09
CA GLU A 30 9.25 -1.11 -11.59
C GLU A 30 10.42 -0.86 -10.62
N ARG A 31 10.50 0.34 -10.03
CA ARG A 31 11.50 0.64 -9.00
C ARG A 31 11.34 -0.24 -7.77
N LEU A 32 10.09 -0.45 -7.33
CA LEU A 32 9.79 -1.34 -6.20
C LEU A 32 10.20 -2.78 -6.49
N GLU A 33 9.87 -3.28 -7.69
CA GLU A 33 10.27 -4.62 -8.13
C GLU A 33 11.79 -4.78 -8.13
N LYS A 34 12.53 -3.83 -8.74
CA LYS A 34 14.00 -3.85 -8.77
C LYS A 34 14.60 -3.87 -7.37
N LYS A 35 14.05 -3.06 -6.44
CA LYS A 35 14.50 -3.06 -5.04
C LYS A 35 14.28 -4.41 -4.37
N ALA A 36 13.10 -5.02 -4.53
CA ALA A 36 12.81 -6.32 -3.94
C ALA A 36 13.70 -7.44 -4.48
N ARG A 37 13.91 -7.50 -5.81
CA ARG A 37 14.80 -8.49 -6.44
C ARG A 37 16.27 -8.33 -6.06
N ALA A 38 16.72 -7.10 -5.83
CA ALA A 38 18.11 -6.81 -5.46
C ALA A 38 18.45 -7.23 -4.02
N MET A 39 17.44 -7.42 -3.14
CA MET A 39 17.65 -7.74 -1.74
C MET A 39 18.07 -9.19 -1.48
N ASP A 40 17.57 -10.13 -2.29
CA ASP A 40 17.92 -11.54 -2.11
C ASP A 40 17.77 -12.30 -3.45
N PRO A 41 18.80 -13.06 -3.89
CA PRO A 41 18.78 -13.79 -5.16
C PRO A 41 17.73 -14.91 -5.20
N ARG A 42 17.20 -15.33 -4.06
CA ARG A 42 16.11 -16.33 -3.98
C ARG A 42 14.76 -15.77 -4.36
N VAL A 43 14.60 -14.45 -4.51
CA VAL A 43 13.35 -13.82 -4.97
C VAL A 43 13.17 -14.14 -6.46
N ILE A 44 12.22 -15.01 -6.78
CA ILE A 44 11.93 -15.45 -8.16
C ILE A 44 10.77 -14.70 -8.79
N GLN A 45 9.84 -14.19 -8.00
CA GLN A 45 8.69 -13.45 -8.50
C GLN A 45 8.35 -12.27 -7.58
N VAL A 46 7.95 -11.17 -8.21
CA VAL A 46 7.47 -9.98 -7.53
C VAL A 46 6.16 -9.56 -8.16
N MET A 47 5.14 -9.31 -7.34
CA MET A 47 3.86 -8.77 -7.73
C MET A 47 3.63 -7.47 -6.97
N ALA A 48 3.49 -6.37 -7.69
CA ALA A 48 3.25 -5.06 -7.10
C ALA A 48 1.98 -4.44 -7.68
N SER A 49 1.20 -3.78 -6.85
CA SER A 49 -0.01 -3.08 -7.29
C SER A 49 -0.17 -1.74 -6.59
N LEU A 50 -0.70 -0.78 -7.34
CA LEU A 50 -1.07 0.54 -6.89
C LEU A 50 -2.59 0.70 -7.00
N ALA A 51 -3.22 1.22 -5.95
CA ALA A 51 -4.63 1.57 -5.95
C ALA A 51 -4.81 2.98 -5.39
N SER A 52 -5.80 3.69 -5.90
CA SER A 52 -6.20 4.99 -5.36
C SER A 52 -7.69 5.19 -5.47
N GLU A 53 -8.20 6.00 -4.56
CA GLU A 53 -9.59 6.39 -4.49
C GLU A 53 -9.69 7.87 -4.15
N TYR A 54 -10.65 8.54 -4.75
CA TYR A 54 -10.99 9.92 -4.47
C TYR A 54 -12.48 10.02 -4.15
N GLU A 55 -12.79 10.22 -2.88
CA GLU A 55 -14.17 10.36 -2.41
C GLU A 55 -14.49 11.81 -2.08
N VAL A 56 -15.64 12.27 -2.55
CA VAL A 56 -16.27 13.51 -2.10
C VAL A 56 -17.55 13.14 -1.37
N ILE A 57 -17.61 13.46 -0.09
CA ILE A 57 -18.76 13.17 0.77
C ILE A 57 -19.53 14.45 1.00
N PHE A 58 -20.85 14.39 0.83
CA PHE A 58 -21.75 15.49 1.12
C PHE A 58 -22.89 15.00 2.02
N VAL A 59 -23.11 15.71 3.11
CA VAL A 59 -24.19 15.44 4.06
C VAL A 59 -25.11 16.65 4.15
N ALA A 60 -26.39 16.44 3.91
CA ALA A 60 -27.43 17.43 4.10
C ALA A 60 -28.43 16.94 5.17
N ARG A 61 -28.77 17.80 6.12
CA ARG A 61 -29.75 17.54 7.17
C ARG A 61 -31.01 18.34 6.92
N SER A 62 -32.15 17.83 7.40
CA SER A 62 -33.46 18.49 7.27
C SER A 62 -33.57 19.82 8.02
N ASP A 63 -32.67 20.07 8.99
CA ASP A 63 -32.55 21.35 9.70
C ASP A 63 -31.75 22.41 8.91
N GLY A 64 -31.35 22.11 7.65
CA GLY A 64 -30.57 22.98 6.78
C GLY A 64 -29.06 22.95 6.99
N HIS A 65 -28.56 22.03 7.80
CA HIS A 65 -27.13 21.85 7.99
C HIS A 65 -26.52 21.11 6.80
N LEU A 66 -25.44 21.66 6.24
CA LEU A 66 -24.69 21.08 5.12
C LEU A 66 -23.24 20.86 5.53
N ALA A 67 -22.70 19.70 5.24
CA ALA A 67 -21.28 19.38 5.44
C ALA A 67 -20.72 18.66 4.21
N ALA A 68 -19.48 18.98 3.87
CA ALA A 68 -18.75 18.29 2.80
C ALA A 68 -17.34 17.93 3.26
N ASP A 69 -16.81 16.83 2.78
CA ASP A 69 -15.47 16.34 3.06
C ASP A 69 -14.86 15.69 1.82
N VAL A 70 -13.55 15.78 1.68
CA VAL A 70 -12.79 15.15 0.60
C VAL A 70 -11.84 14.12 1.23
N ARG A 71 -11.88 12.88 0.73
CA ARG A 71 -11.12 11.76 1.28
C ARG A 71 -10.30 11.07 0.21
N PRO A 72 -9.08 11.54 -0.05
CA PRO A 72 -8.15 10.80 -0.89
C PRO A 72 -7.72 9.52 -0.20
N LEU A 73 -7.38 8.49 -0.97
CA LEU A 73 -6.77 7.26 -0.47
C LEU A 73 -5.81 6.72 -1.52
N VAL A 74 -4.62 6.35 -1.08
CA VAL A 74 -3.65 5.62 -1.90
C VAL A 74 -3.19 4.38 -1.18
N ARG A 75 -2.96 3.30 -1.93
CA ARG A 75 -2.42 2.04 -1.41
C ARG A 75 -1.43 1.43 -2.39
N LEU A 76 -0.30 1.01 -1.86
CA LEU A 76 0.68 0.20 -2.56
C LEU A 76 0.75 -1.16 -1.88
N SER A 77 0.67 -2.23 -2.66
CA SER A 77 0.80 -3.61 -2.17
C SER A 77 1.91 -4.30 -2.93
N LEU A 78 2.71 -5.08 -2.19
CA LEU A 78 3.81 -5.86 -2.71
C LEU A 78 3.70 -7.28 -2.20
N GLN A 79 3.87 -8.26 -3.09
CA GLN A 79 4.04 -9.66 -2.75
C GLN A 79 5.28 -10.19 -3.45
N VAL A 80 6.11 -10.93 -2.74
CA VAL A 80 7.28 -11.61 -3.29
C VAL A 80 7.14 -13.11 -3.10
N ILE A 81 7.65 -13.87 -4.06
CA ILE A 81 7.83 -15.32 -3.94
C ILE A 81 9.33 -15.58 -3.98
N ALA A 82 9.82 -16.30 -2.99
CA ALA A 82 11.19 -16.77 -2.91
C ALA A 82 11.24 -18.29 -2.99
N GLU A 83 12.31 -18.81 -3.58
CA GLU A 83 12.53 -20.25 -3.72
C GLU A 83 13.91 -20.67 -3.23
N GLN A 84 13.96 -21.74 -2.48
CA GLN A 84 15.19 -22.39 -2.06
C GLN A 84 15.00 -23.91 -1.99
N ASN A 85 15.85 -24.68 -2.68
CA ASN A 85 15.82 -26.14 -2.68
C ASN A 85 14.45 -26.74 -3.04
N GLY A 86 13.74 -26.13 -3.98
CA GLY A 86 12.40 -26.55 -4.41
C GLY A 86 11.25 -26.13 -3.50
N ARG A 87 11.53 -25.51 -2.36
CA ARG A 87 10.53 -24.90 -1.47
C ARG A 87 10.28 -23.47 -1.88
N ARG A 88 9.00 -23.11 -2.02
CA ARG A 88 8.55 -21.75 -2.34
C ARG A 88 7.76 -21.18 -1.19
N GLU A 89 8.11 -19.96 -0.81
CA GLU A 89 7.41 -19.23 0.23
C GLU A 89 7.17 -17.79 -0.22
N GLN A 90 6.15 -17.20 0.36
CA GLN A 90 5.76 -15.83 0.02
C GLN A 90 5.93 -14.89 1.22
N GLY A 91 6.17 -13.63 0.90
CA GLY A 91 6.11 -12.54 1.84
C GLY A 91 5.38 -11.35 1.25
N SER A 92 4.82 -10.53 2.10
CA SER A 92 4.06 -9.36 1.69
C SER A 92 4.52 -8.09 2.42
N GLY A 93 4.37 -6.97 1.74
CA GLY A 93 4.64 -5.65 2.26
C GLY A 93 3.73 -4.62 1.62
N GLY A 94 3.71 -3.44 2.14
CA GLY A 94 2.92 -2.36 1.58
C GLY A 94 2.22 -1.52 2.63
N GLY A 95 1.46 -0.56 2.15
CA GLY A 95 0.72 0.38 2.97
C GLY A 95 0.16 1.52 2.13
N GLY A 96 -0.33 2.52 2.80
CA GLY A 96 -0.91 3.70 2.18
C GLY A 96 -1.57 4.59 3.21
N GLY A 97 -2.38 5.52 2.75
CA GLY A 97 -3.08 6.45 3.62
C GLY A 97 -3.85 7.51 2.86
N ARG A 98 -4.36 8.48 3.58
CA ARG A 98 -5.13 9.62 3.04
C ARG A 98 -4.20 10.70 2.46
N PHE A 99 -3.45 10.32 1.42
CA PHE A 99 -2.44 11.11 0.73
C PHE A 99 -2.62 11.01 -0.78
N ASP A 100 -1.71 11.60 -1.53
CA ASP A 100 -1.50 11.34 -2.94
C ASP A 100 -0.27 10.42 -3.15
N TYR A 101 0.11 10.17 -4.40
CA TYR A 101 1.23 9.28 -4.72
C TYR A 101 2.61 9.81 -4.33
N SER A 102 2.77 11.09 -4.00
CA SER A 102 4.03 11.65 -3.51
C SER A 102 4.48 11.04 -2.17
N TYR A 103 3.54 10.40 -1.45
CA TYR A 103 3.82 9.63 -0.24
C TYR A 103 4.81 8.47 -0.48
N PHE A 104 4.80 7.87 -1.67
CA PHE A 104 5.63 6.70 -1.97
C PHE A 104 7.06 7.11 -2.39
N THR A 105 7.80 7.67 -1.46
CA THR A 105 9.23 7.99 -1.62
C THR A 105 10.08 6.73 -1.74
N ASP A 106 11.33 6.87 -2.19
CA ASP A 106 12.26 5.74 -2.30
C ASP A 106 12.50 5.02 -0.98
N ASP A 107 12.50 5.74 0.14
CA ASP A 107 12.64 5.15 1.48
C ASP A 107 11.41 4.30 1.86
N ILE A 108 10.21 4.74 1.50
CA ILE A 108 8.97 3.98 1.71
C ILE A 108 8.97 2.73 0.84
N LEU A 109 9.37 2.83 -0.43
CA LEU A 109 9.50 1.67 -1.33
C LEU A 109 10.50 0.66 -0.78
N GLU A 110 11.65 1.12 -0.31
CA GLU A 110 12.68 0.28 0.31
C GLU A 110 12.16 -0.44 1.56
N LYS A 111 11.45 0.28 2.43
CA LYS A 111 10.82 -0.29 3.63
C LYS A 111 9.86 -1.42 3.29
N TYR A 112 9.00 -1.22 2.28
CA TYR A 112 8.02 -2.23 1.87
C TYR A 112 8.67 -3.43 1.20
N ALA A 113 9.69 -3.21 0.34
CA ALA A 113 10.48 -4.28 -0.25
C ALA A 113 11.17 -5.12 0.83
N ARG A 114 11.83 -4.48 1.79
CA ARG A 114 12.50 -5.15 2.91
C ARG A 114 11.52 -5.98 3.75
N GLN A 115 10.33 -5.45 4.05
CA GLN A 115 9.29 -6.16 4.79
C GLN A 115 8.86 -7.44 4.06
N ALA A 116 8.56 -7.35 2.77
CA ALA A 116 8.10 -8.49 1.97
C ALA A 116 9.20 -9.56 1.83
N VAL A 117 10.42 -9.15 1.48
CA VAL A 117 11.54 -10.08 1.31
C VAL A 117 11.90 -10.75 2.64
N HIS A 118 12.00 -9.97 3.74
CA HIS A 118 12.28 -10.53 5.06
C HIS A 118 11.25 -11.60 5.46
N GLN A 119 9.97 -11.34 5.27
CA GLN A 119 8.91 -12.32 5.56
C GLN A 119 9.06 -13.60 4.73
N ALA A 120 9.35 -13.47 3.43
CA ALA A 120 9.57 -14.63 2.57
C ALA A 120 10.78 -15.47 3.03
N MET A 121 11.88 -14.82 3.43
CA MET A 121 13.08 -15.49 3.94
C MET A 121 12.81 -16.22 5.26
N VAL A 122 12.12 -15.56 6.20
CA VAL A 122 11.72 -16.19 7.47
C VAL A 122 10.85 -17.42 7.22
N ASN A 123 9.92 -17.34 6.28
CA ASN A 123 9.06 -18.47 5.92
C ASN A 123 9.85 -19.62 5.27
N LEU A 124 10.86 -19.33 4.45
CA LEU A 124 11.76 -20.37 3.89
C LEU A 124 12.53 -21.12 4.96
N ASP A 125 12.96 -20.43 6.01
CA ASP A 125 13.71 -21.00 7.12
C ASP A 125 12.81 -21.64 8.20
N ALA A 126 11.50 -21.42 8.12
CA ALA A 126 10.55 -21.91 9.10
C ALA A 126 10.46 -23.44 9.11
N ARG A 127 10.39 -24.01 10.30
CA ARG A 127 10.16 -25.44 10.52
C ARG A 127 8.66 -25.70 10.74
N PRO A 128 8.13 -26.85 10.29
CA PRO A 128 6.76 -27.22 10.60
C PRO A 128 6.52 -27.23 12.12
N ALA A 129 5.45 -26.59 12.55
CA ALA A 129 5.04 -26.71 13.95
C ALA A 129 4.53 -28.13 14.24
N PRO A 130 4.83 -28.72 15.40
CA PRO A 130 4.29 -30.02 15.76
C PRO A 130 2.76 -29.95 15.89
N ALA A 131 2.06 -30.88 15.26
CA ALA A 131 0.64 -31.01 15.41
C ALA A 131 0.32 -31.76 16.73
N GLY A 132 -0.52 -31.21 17.58
CA GLY A 132 -0.91 -31.83 18.84
C GLY A 132 -1.71 -30.89 19.73
N SER A 133 -2.32 -31.45 20.78
CA SER A 133 -2.90 -30.68 21.88
C SER A 133 -1.79 -30.25 22.81
N MET A 134 -1.65 -28.94 23.01
CA MET A 134 -0.64 -28.36 23.91
C MET A 134 -1.36 -27.76 25.11
N THR A 135 -0.89 -28.05 26.31
CA THR A 135 -1.34 -27.44 27.57
C THR A 135 -0.43 -26.27 27.96
#